data_45774666c49bf131b88f1f620a4ab5f5
#
_entry.id   45774666c49bf131b88f1f620a4ab5f5
#
_cell.length_a   1.000
_cell.length_b   1.000
_cell.length_c   1.000
_cell.angle_alpha   90.00
_cell.angle_beta   90.00
_cell.angle_gamma   90.00
#
_symmetry.space_group_name_H-M   'P 1'
#
loop_
_entity.id
_entity.type
_entity.pdbx_description
1 polymer ?
#
loop_
_entity_poly.entity_id
_entity_poly.type
_entity_poly.pdbx_seq_one_letter_code
_entity_poly.pdbx_strand_id
1 'polypeptide(L)'
;MKYASRTRFITFVLEISTMFNKRIKIKELLLQQAGQQGIVVMGWVRTFRNNQFIALNDGSTNANLQIVASLGEFREELLKRITTSAALKVTGELVESQGKGQSVELKATEIEILGDSDAEKYPLQPKKHSLEFLREIAHLRFRTNTFGSIFRIRHSLAFAVHQFFHEKGFLYMHTPIITATDAEGAGEMFRVTTLPFDNPPREESGAINFKEDFFGRSTNLTVSGQLEGELGATAFGEIYTFGPTFRAENSNTTRHLAEFWMIEPEMAFHDLEDNMNLAESFIKYIIRFAMENNMEDLKFLDQRLSEEEKLLPADKRSEMGLIDKLKFVVDNNFERITYTEAIDILLNSSAYKKKKFQYEVKWGIDMQSEHERYLVEKHFKKPVIVTNYPKDIKAFYMRQNDDGKTVAAMDILAPGIGEIVGGSQREERLDKLVSRMKDMHIAEDELWWYLDTRKFGTVPHAGFGLGFERMVLFVTGMTNIRDVIAFPRTPKSADF
;
A
#
# COMPACT_ATOMS: atom_id res chain seq x y z
N MET A 1 36.82 -0.92 -10.07
CA MET A 1 36.39 -2.12 -9.32
C MET A 1 34.87 -2.26 -9.16
N LYS A 2 34.05 -1.21 -9.15
CA LYS A 2 32.57 -1.30 -8.98
C LYS A 2 31.80 -1.89 -10.18
N TYR A 3 32.28 -1.79 -11.40
CA TYR A 3 31.61 -2.32 -12.60
C TYR A 3 31.76 -3.85 -12.76
N ALA A 4 32.88 -4.42 -12.40
CA ALA A 4 33.14 -5.86 -12.51
C ALA A 4 32.34 -6.71 -11.49
N SER A 5 31.97 -6.13 -10.33
CA SER A 5 31.15 -6.81 -9.33
C SER A 5 29.67 -6.89 -9.74
N ARG A 6 29.15 -5.86 -10.40
CA ARG A 6 27.76 -5.80 -10.87
C ARG A 6 27.48 -6.82 -12.00
N THR A 7 28.43 -6.95 -12.93
CA THR A 7 28.32 -7.91 -14.04
C THR A 7 28.38 -9.36 -13.54
N ARG A 8 29.27 -9.67 -12.58
CA ARG A 8 29.34 -11.00 -11.96
C ARG A 8 28.10 -11.33 -11.14
N PHE A 9 27.50 -10.36 -10.44
CA PHE A 9 26.27 -10.55 -9.69
C PHE A 9 25.08 -10.81 -10.62
N ILE A 10 24.98 -10.09 -11.73
CA ILE A 10 23.94 -10.28 -12.75
C ILE A 10 24.07 -11.64 -13.41
N THR A 11 25.29 -12.08 -13.76
CA THR A 11 25.53 -13.42 -14.35
C THR A 11 25.19 -14.52 -13.35
N PHE A 12 25.58 -14.37 -12.08
CA PHE A 12 25.25 -15.33 -11.02
C PHE A 12 23.75 -15.42 -10.74
N VAL A 13 23.03 -14.30 -10.76
CA VAL A 13 21.56 -14.28 -10.60
C VAL A 13 20.87 -14.91 -11.81
N LEU A 14 21.38 -14.72 -13.02
CA LEU A 14 20.85 -15.38 -14.23
C LEU A 14 21.10 -16.89 -14.21
N GLU A 15 22.27 -17.35 -13.79
CA GLU A 15 22.58 -18.78 -13.64
C GLU A 15 21.73 -19.45 -12.57
N ILE A 16 21.50 -18.82 -11.42
CA ILE A 16 20.59 -19.32 -10.39
C ILE A 16 19.14 -19.36 -10.90
N SER A 17 18.72 -18.35 -11.65
CA SER A 17 17.37 -18.30 -12.23
C SER A 17 17.10 -19.50 -13.16
N THR A 18 18.08 -19.92 -13.96
CA THR A 18 17.97 -21.08 -14.84
C THR A 18 18.00 -22.42 -14.09
N MET A 19 18.66 -22.48 -12.92
CA MET A 19 18.70 -23.69 -12.09
C MET A 19 17.38 -24.01 -11.38
N PHE A 20 16.58 -22.98 -11.03
CA PHE A 20 15.34 -23.15 -10.27
C PHE A 20 14.06 -23.06 -11.11
N ASN A 21 14.12 -22.50 -12.32
CA ASN A 21 12.96 -22.32 -13.18
C ASN A 21 13.04 -23.20 -14.44
N LYS A 22 12.13 -24.13 -14.56
CA LYS A 22 11.94 -24.96 -15.77
C LYS A 22 11.35 -24.15 -16.95
N ARG A 23 11.28 -22.84 -16.86
CA ARG A 23 10.69 -21.93 -17.86
C ARG A 23 11.37 -20.58 -17.87
N ILE A 24 11.31 -19.87 -18.99
CA ILE A 24 11.69 -18.45 -19.08
C ILE A 24 10.43 -17.61 -18.86
N LYS A 25 10.55 -16.51 -18.10
CA LYS A 25 9.44 -15.58 -17.93
C LYS A 25 9.15 -14.80 -19.20
N ILE A 26 7.87 -14.61 -19.51
CA ILE A 26 7.44 -13.88 -20.71
C ILE A 26 8.03 -12.46 -20.73
N LYS A 27 8.08 -11.75 -19.59
CA LYS A 27 8.71 -10.41 -19.49
C LYS A 27 10.17 -10.41 -19.97
N GLU A 28 10.93 -11.44 -19.62
CA GLU A 28 12.34 -11.59 -19.97
C GLU A 28 12.49 -11.97 -21.46
N LEU A 29 11.62 -12.87 -21.95
CA LEU A 29 11.65 -13.37 -23.31
C LEU A 29 11.31 -12.29 -24.35
N LEU A 30 10.37 -11.40 -24.05
CA LEU A 30 10.00 -10.28 -24.91
C LEU A 30 11.12 -9.26 -25.14
N LEU A 31 12.19 -9.30 -24.34
CA LEU A 31 13.39 -8.45 -24.48
C LEU A 31 14.53 -9.15 -25.22
N GLN A 32 14.37 -10.43 -25.59
CA GLN A 32 15.41 -11.20 -26.26
C GLN A 32 15.33 -11.07 -27.78
N GLN A 33 16.42 -11.48 -28.45
CA GLN A 33 16.48 -11.55 -29.91
C GLN A 33 15.99 -12.90 -30.42
N ALA A 34 15.41 -12.93 -31.60
CA ALA A 34 15.01 -14.14 -32.30
C ALA A 34 16.18 -15.07 -32.60
N GLY A 35 15.89 -16.32 -32.96
CA GLY A 35 16.85 -17.34 -33.36
C GLY A 35 17.22 -18.33 -32.23
N GLN A 36 16.57 -18.28 -31.07
CA GLN A 36 16.81 -19.20 -29.96
C GLN A 36 15.87 -20.38 -30.03
N GLN A 37 16.43 -21.61 -29.92
CA GLN A 37 15.67 -22.88 -29.94
C GLN A 37 15.53 -23.46 -28.53
N GLY A 38 14.56 -24.36 -28.35
CA GLY A 38 14.34 -25.08 -27.11
C GLY A 38 13.81 -24.19 -25.98
N ILE A 39 13.23 -23.02 -26.31
CA ILE A 39 12.62 -22.12 -25.33
C ILE A 39 11.39 -22.77 -24.71
N VAL A 40 11.34 -22.82 -23.39
CA VAL A 40 10.19 -23.30 -22.62
C VAL A 40 9.51 -22.16 -21.93
N VAL A 41 8.21 -21.98 -22.18
CA VAL A 41 7.33 -21.03 -21.50
C VAL A 41 6.14 -21.77 -20.87
N MET A 42 5.65 -21.25 -19.75
CA MET A 42 4.44 -21.75 -19.10
C MET A 42 3.55 -20.55 -18.73
N GLY A 43 2.25 -20.68 -18.94
CA GLY A 43 1.32 -19.58 -18.65
C GLY A 43 -0.12 -19.98 -18.93
N TRP A 44 -0.97 -18.97 -18.84
CA TRP A 44 -2.41 -19.11 -19.07
C TRP A 44 -2.82 -18.45 -20.38
N VAL A 45 -3.69 -19.14 -21.14
CA VAL A 45 -4.24 -18.66 -22.41
C VAL A 45 -5.12 -17.43 -22.15
N ARG A 46 -4.83 -16.34 -22.83
CA ARG A 46 -5.69 -15.14 -22.87
C ARG A 46 -6.69 -15.23 -24.01
N THR A 47 -6.21 -15.58 -25.21
CA THR A 47 -7.02 -15.81 -26.40
C THR A 47 -6.39 -16.86 -27.28
N PHE A 48 -7.21 -17.62 -28.01
CA PHE A 48 -6.78 -18.52 -29.09
C PHE A 48 -7.57 -18.18 -30.33
N ARG A 49 -6.89 -17.86 -31.44
CA ARG A 49 -7.49 -17.37 -32.68
C ARG A 49 -7.05 -18.20 -33.87
N ASN A 50 -7.99 -18.44 -34.78
CA ASN A 50 -7.76 -19.13 -36.06
C ASN A 50 -7.11 -20.52 -35.90
N ASN A 51 -7.28 -21.17 -34.77
CA ASN A 51 -6.61 -22.46 -34.41
C ASN A 51 -5.08 -22.43 -34.60
N GLN A 52 -4.46 -21.24 -34.54
CA GLN A 52 -3.05 -21.02 -34.78
C GLN A 52 -2.37 -20.06 -33.79
N PHE A 53 -3.03 -19.00 -33.37
CA PHE A 53 -2.40 -17.92 -32.60
C PHE A 53 -2.90 -17.94 -31.16
N ILE A 54 -2.01 -18.31 -30.21
CA ILE A 54 -2.31 -18.32 -28.79
C ILE A 54 -1.65 -17.10 -28.16
N ALA A 55 -2.42 -16.26 -27.49
CA ALA A 55 -1.87 -15.24 -26.59
C ALA A 55 -1.67 -15.85 -25.21
N LEU A 56 -0.42 -16.06 -24.81
CA LEU A 56 -0.04 -16.66 -23.53
C LEU A 56 0.48 -15.59 -22.57
N ASN A 57 0.05 -15.65 -21.31
CA ASN A 57 0.50 -14.76 -20.24
C ASN A 57 0.86 -15.54 -18.99
N ASP A 58 1.98 -15.21 -18.36
CA ASP A 58 2.48 -15.86 -17.14
C ASP A 58 2.40 -14.98 -15.90
N GLY A 59 1.79 -13.80 -15.99
CA GLY A 59 1.66 -12.82 -14.91
C GLY A 59 2.86 -11.90 -14.70
N SER A 60 3.99 -12.14 -15.37
CA SER A 60 5.21 -11.34 -15.21
C SER A 60 5.12 -9.94 -15.85
N THR A 61 4.22 -9.75 -16.80
CA THR A 61 3.95 -8.49 -17.52
C THR A 61 2.48 -8.43 -17.95
N ASN A 62 1.99 -7.25 -18.37
CA ASN A 62 0.70 -7.10 -19.04
C ASN A 62 0.72 -7.57 -20.50
N ALA A 63 1.88 -7.56 -21.13
CA ALA A 63 2.05 -8.07 -22.49
C ALA A 63 1.85 -9.60 -22.54
N ASN A 64 1.33 -10.08 -23.65
CA ASN A 64 1.21 -11.50 -23.92
C ASN A 64 2.30 -11.93 -24.90
N LEU A 65 2.84 -13.11 -24.74
CA LEU A 65 3.65 -13.75 -25.78
C LEU A 65 2.72 -14.41 -26.80
N GLN A 66 2.87 -14.08 -28.07
CA GLN A 66 2.20 -14.83 -29.13
C GLN A 66 2.90 -16.15 -29.34
N ILE A 67 2.15 -17.23 -29.23
CA ILE A 67 2.56 -18.58 -29.59
C ILE A 67 1.94 -18.89 -30.95
N VAL A 68 2.75 -19.38 -31.90
CA VAL A 68 2.29 -19.82 -33.20
C VAL A 68 2.27 -21.35 -33.24
N ALA A 69 1.07 -21.94 -33.27
CA ALA A 69 0.82 -23.34 -33.51
C ALA A 69 0.60 -23.55 -35.01
N SER A 70 1.61 -24.03 -35.73
CA SER A 70 1.51 -24.22 -37.20
C SER A 70 0.35 -25.14 -37.56
N LEU A 71 -0.38 -24.75 -38.59
CA LEU A 71 -1.53 -25.54 -39.05
C LEU A 71 -1.11 -26.95 -39.49
N GLY A 72 -1.81 -27.95 -38.98
CA GLY A 72 -1.53 -29.38 -39.30
C GLY A 72 -0.41 -30.03 -38.47
N GLU A 73 0.33 -29.26 -37.65
CA GLU A 73 1.40 -29.84 -36.79
C GLU A 73 0.84 -30.40 -35.47
N PHE A 74 -0.34 -29.94 -35.02
CA PHE A 74 -0.95 -30.35 -33.78
C PHE A 74 -2.29 -31.03 -33.98
N ARG A 75 -2.57 -32.06 -33.14
CA ARG A 75 -3.83 -32.81 -33.20
C ARG A 75 -5.03 -31.94 -32.83
N GLU A 76 -6.14 -32.12 -33.50
CA GLU A 76 -7.36 -31.34 -33.28
C GLU A 76 -7.89 -31.44 -31.85
N GLU A 77 -7.77 -32.63 -31.22
CA GLU A 77 -8.17 -32.84 -29.82
C GLU A 77 -7.36 -31.98 -28.84
N LEU A 78 -6.07 -31.75 -29.12
CA LEU A 78 -5.23 -30.87 -28.33
C LEU A 78 -5.68 -29.41 -28.51
N LEU A 79 -5.88 -28.97 -29.75
CA LEU A 79 -6.29 -27.61 -30.06
C LEU A 79 -7.65 -27.25 -29.44
N LYS A 80 -8.60 -28.18 -29.39
CA LYS A 80 -9.91 -27.96 -28.71
C LYS A 80 -9.81 -27.72 -27.22
N ARG A 81 -8.73 -28.17 -26.56
CA ARG A 81 -8.47 -27.92 -25.12
C ARG A 81 -7.78 -26.58 -24.85
N ILE A 82 -7.29 -25.89 -25.87
CA ILE A 82 -6.68 -24.57 -25.74
C ILE A 82 -7.78 -23.52 -25.62
N THR A 83 -8.35 -23.40 -24.44
CA THR A 83 -9.44 -22.48 -24.10
C THR A 83 -8.95 -21.32 -23.25
N THR A 84 -9.74 -20.25 -23.14
CA THR A 84 -9.40 -19.13 -22.25
C THR A 84 -9.12 -19.62 -20.83
N SER A 85 -8.00 -19.19 -20.28
CA SER A 85 -7.50 -19.58 -18.94
C SER A 85 -6.96 -21.01 -18.81
N ALA A 86 -6.93 -21.84 -19.86
CA ALA A 86 -6.20 -23.10 -19.85
C ALA A 86 -4.71 -22.81 -19.55
N ALA A 87 -4.09 -23.67 -18.75
CA ALA A 87 -2.66 -23.58 -18.43
C ALA A 87 -1.85 -24.43 -19.41
N LEU A 88 -0.87 -23.83 -20.05
CA LEU A 88 -0.03 -24.49 -21.06
C LEU A 88 1.44 -24.46 -20.65
N LYS A 89 2.16 -25.50 -21.04
CA LYS A 89 3.60 -25.49 -21.24
C LYS A 89 3.86 -25.59 -22.75
N VAL A 90 4.68 -24.69 -23.27
CA VAL A 90 5.02 -24.65 -24.70
C VAL A 90 6.52 -24.66 -24.85
N THR A 91 7.02 -25.55 -25.68
CA THR A 91 8.41 -25.57 -26.15
C THR A 91 8.44 -25.11 -27.59
N GLY A 92 9.43 -24.31 -27.97
CA GLY A 92 9.51 -23.79 -29.33
C GLY A 92 10.77 -23.01 -29.65
N GLU A 93 10.73 -22.39 -30.80
CA GLU A 93 11.75 -21.49 -31.33
C GLU A 93 11.27 -20.04 -31.26
N LEU A 94 12.10 -19.14 -30.69
CA LEU A 94 11.84 -17.71 -30.66
C LEU A 94 12.16 -17.11 -32.04
N VAL A 95 11.17 -16.63 -32.73
CA VAL A 95 11.28 -16.07 -34.09
C VAL A 95 10.88 -14.59 -34.11
N GLU A 96 11.29 -13.86 -35.15
CA GLU A 96 10.79 -12.50 -35.39
C GLU A 96 9.29 -12.52 -35.60
N SER A 97 8.58 -11.61 -34.94
CA SER A 97 7.14 -11.52 -35.08
C SER A 97 6.76 -10.92 -36.44
N GLN A 98 5.82 -11.56 -37.11
CA GLN A 98 5.18 -11.03 -38.32
C GLN A 98 4.05 -10.03 -37.99
N GLY A 99 3.64 -9.96 -36.73
CA GLY A 99 2.56 -9.13 -36.25
C GLY A 99 3.00 -7.73 -35.77
N LYS A 100 2.05 -6.81 -35.71
CA LYS A 100 2.29 -5.50 -35.09
C LYS A 100 2.20 -5.59 -33.55
N GLY A 101 3.11 -4.90 -32.86
CA GLY A 101 3.04 -4.69 -31.40
C GLY A 101 3.95 -5.56 -30.54
N GLN A 102 4.70 -6.50 -31.13
CA GLN A 102 5.75 -7.27 -30.49
C GLN A 102 6.89 -7.57 -31.47
N SER A 103 8.13 -7.68 -30.95
CA SER A 103 9.31 -7.95 -31.77
C SER A 103 9.52 -9.44 -32.03
N VAL A 104 9.09 -10.29 -31.10
CA VAL A 104 9.30 -11.73 -31.15
C VAL A 104 8.01 -12.49 -30.88
N GLU A 105 7.93 -13.72 -31.39
CA GLU A 105 6.90 -14.69 -31.11
C GLU A 105 7.52 -16.09 -30.96
N LEU A 106 6.84 -17.03 -30.31
CA LEU A 106 7.31 -18.39 -30.13
C LEU A 106 6.62 -19.33 -31.10
N LYS A 107 7.37 -19.86 -32.07
CA LYS A 107 6.89 -20.94 -32.93
C LYS A 107 6.94 -22.26 -32.17
N ALA A 108 5.77 -22.78 -31.81
CA ALA A 108 5.66 -23.97 -30.98
C ALA A 108 6.14 -25.22 -31.73
N THR A 109 6.97 -26.04 -31.07
CA THR A 109 7.31 -27.40 -31.48
C THR A 109 6.58 -28.43 -30.63
N GLU A 110 6.21 -28.06 -29.39
CA GLU A 110 5.46 -28.91 -28.47
C GLU A 110 4.50 -28.04 -27.62
N ILE A 111 3.28 -28.55 -27.43
CA ILE A 111 2.28 -27.94 -26.53
C ILE A 111 1.74 -29.02 -25.61
N GLU A 112 1.87 -28.78 -24.31
CA GLU A 112 1.33 -29.62 -23.23
C GLU A 112 0.24 -28.83 -22.46
N ILE A 113 -0.93 -29.43 -22.27
CA ILE A 113 -1.97 -28.88 -21.41
C ILE A 113 -1.65 -29.29 -19.97
N LEU A 114 -1.30 -28.29 -19.12
CA LEU A 114 -1.05 -28.48 -17.70
C LEU A 114 -2.35 -28.44 -16.88
N GLY A 115 -3.35 -27.73 -17.38
CA GLY A 115 -4.66 -27.63 -16.74
C GLY A 115 -5.72 -27.13 -17.70
N ASP A 116 -6.80 -27.87 -17.79
CA ASP A 116 -7.97 -27.48 -18.60
C ASP A 116 -8.74 -26.33 -17.96
N SER A 117 -9.47 -25.57 -18.77
CA SER A 117 -10.42 -24.56 -18.34
C SER A 117 -11.71 -24.66 -19.13
N ASP A 118 -12.83 -24.73 -18.43
CA ASP A 118 -14.16 -24.64 -19.04
C ASP A 118 -14.43 -23.16 -19.39
N ALA A 119 -14.29 -22.81 -20.67
CA ALA A 119 -14.40 -21.44 -21.15
C ALA A 119 -15.82 -20.84 -20.91
N GLU A 120 -16.86 -21.66 -20.86
CA GLU A 120 -18.24 -21.19 -20.63
C GLU A 120 -18.48 -20.81 -19.16
N LYS A 121 -17.84 -21.54 -18.23
CA LYS A 121 -17.96 -21.30 -16.80
C LYS A 121 -16.93 -20.32 -16.25
N TYR A 122 -15.86 -20.06 -17.00
CA TYR A 122 -14.80 -19.15 -16.55
C TYR A 122 -15.36 -17.70 -16.42
N PRO A 123 -15.37 -17.10 -15.22
CA PRO A 123 -16.09 -15.82 -15.00
C PRO A 123 -15.41 -14.62 -15.67
N LEU A 124 -14.09 -14.68 -15.88
CA LEU A 124 -13.34 -13.58 -16.54
C LEU A 124 -13.35 -13.75 -18.06
N GLN A 125 -14.53 -13.58 -18.66
CA GLN A 125 -14.70 -13.59 -20.11
C GLN A 125 -13.89 -12.45 -20.78
N PRO A 126 -13.53 -12.57 -22.10
CA PRO A 126 -12.80 -11.52 -22.84
C PRO A 126 -13.63 -10.25 -23.06
N LYS A 127 -13.98 -9.56 -21.98
CA LYS A 127 -14.72 -8.28 -21.96
C LYS A 127 -14.23 -7.41 -20.80
N LYS A 128 -14.59 -6.13 -20.81
CA LYS A 128 -14.33 -5.24 -19.67
C LYS A 128 -15.22 -5.63 -18.49
N HIS A 129 -14.61 -5.83 -17.32
CA HIS A 129 -15.31 -6.12 -16.06
C HIS A 129 -15.26 -4.89 -15.15
N SER A 130 -16.35 -4.65 -14.38
CA SER A 130 -16.35 -3.61 -13.37
C SER A 130 -15.49 -4.02 -12.16
N LEU A 131 -14.98 -3.04 -11.42
CA LEU A 131 -14.22 -3.32 -10.20
C LEU A 131 -15.09 -3.94 -9.10
N GLU A 132 -16.38 -3.62 -9.05
CA GLU A 132 -17.37 -4.22 -8.16
C GLU A 132 -17.44 -5.73 -8.39
N PHE A 133 -17.69 -6.16 -9.61
CA PHE A 133 -17.70 -7.57 -9.98
C PHE A 133 -16.37 -8.27 -9.64
N LEU A 134 -15.24 -7.60 -9.89
CA LEU A 134 -13.92 -8.18 -9.59
C LEU A 134 -13.66 -8.31 -8.08
N ARG A 135 -14.34 -7.55 -7.22
CA ARG A 135 -14.30 -7.75 -5.76
C ARG A 135 -15.10 -8.97 -5.33
N GLU A 136 -16.20 -9.28 -5.98
CA GLU A 136 -17.02 -10.48 -5.71
C GLU A 136 -16.24 -11.77 -6.03
N ILE A 137 -15.36 -11.73 -7.02
CA ILE A 137 -14.48 -12.84 -7.42
C ILE A 137 -13.01 -12.55 -7.12
N ALA A 138 -12.72 -12.03 -5.93
CA ALA A 138 -11.38 -11.54 -5.57
C ALA A 138 -10.28 -12.59 -5.77
N HIS A 139 -10.56 -13.88 -5.57
CA HIS A 139 -9.64 -15.00 -5.81
C HIS A 139 -9.20 -15.16 -7.29
N LEU A 140 -9.95 -14.64 -8.26
CA LEU A 140 -9.60 -14.70 -9.69
C LEU A 140 -9.16 -13.34 -10.26
N ARG A 141 -9.45 -12.22 -9.58
CA ARG A 141 -9.19 -10.89 -10.13
C ARG A 141 -7.73 -10.62 -10.49
N PHE A 142 -6.78 -11.31 -9.85
CA PHE A 142 -5.35 -11.24 -10.17
C PHE A 142 -5.01 -11.62 -11.60
N ARG A 143 -5.89 -12.39 -12.27
CA ARG A 143 -5.71 -12.77 -13.66
C ARG A 143 -6.04 -11.66 -14.66
N THR A 144 -6.54 -10.52 -14.19
CA THR A 144 -6.78 -9.33 -15.02
C THR A 144 -5.53 -8.45 -15.12
N ASN A 145 -5.36 -7.71 -16.22
CA ASN A 145 -4.24 -6.79 -16.38
C ASN A 145 -4.25 -5.69 -15.32
N THR A 146 -5.44 -5.18 -14.97
CA THR A 146 -5.57 -4.14 -13.93
C THR A 146 -4.99 -4.61 -12.59
N PHE A 147 -5.43 -5.77 -12.09
CA PHE A 147 -4.92 -6.28 -10.82
C PHE A 147 -3.50 -6.83 -10.93
N GLY A 148 -3.10 -7.37 -12.08
CA GLY A 148 -1.70 -7.70 -12.35
C GLY A 148 -0.78 -6.50 -12.18
N SER A 149 -1.13 -5.35 -12.78
CA SER A 149 -0.38 -4.10 -12.64
C SER A 149 -0.35 -3.60 -11.20
N ILE A 150 -1.51 -3.52 -10.54
CA ILE A 150 -1.60 -3.05 -9.15
C ILE A 150 -0.70 -3.88 -8.23
N PHE A 151 -0.72 -5.21 -8.35
CA PHE A 151 0.04 -6.07 -7.44
C PHE A 151 1.53 -6.15 -7.75
N ARG A 152 1.96 -5.95 -9.01
CA ARG A 152 3.38 -5.76 -9.33
C ARG A 152 3.91 -4.44 -8.77
N ILE A 153 3.13 -3.35 -8.86
CA ILE A 153 3.45 -2.07 -8.24
C ILE A 153 3.49 -2.22 -6.72
N ARG A 154 2.46 -2.85 -6.10
CA ARG A 154 2.42 -3.09 -4.65
C ARG A 154 3.66 -3.86 -4.17
N HIS A 155 4.07 -4.90 -4.89
CA HIS A 155 5.30 -5.64 -4.60
C HIS A 155 6.53 -4.73 -4.62
N SER A 156 6.69 -3.94 -5.67
CA SER A 156 7.83 -3.01 -5.81
C SER A 156 7.85 -1.96 -4.70
N LEU A 157 6.69 -1.40 -4.33
CA LEU A 157 6.57 -0.45 -3.22
C LEU A 157 6.97 -1.09 -1.88
N ALA A 158 6.52 -2.32 -1.60
CA ALA A 158 6.88 -3.02 -0.37
C ALA A 158 8.39 -3.28 -0.29
N PHE A 159 9.01 -3.67 -1.39
CA PHE A 159 10.46 -3.84 -1.46
C PHE A 159 11.19 -2.50 -1.28
N ALA A 160 10.73 -1.43 -1.92
CA ALA A 160 11.29 -0.09 -1.80
C ALA A 160 11.26 0.45 -0.36
N VAL A 161 10.23 0.12 0.43
CA VAL A 161 10.16 0.46 1.86
C VAL A 161 11.37 -0.13 2.60
N HIS A 162 11.58 -1.44 2.48
CA HIS A 162 12.70 -2.10 3.13
C HIS A 162 14.05 -1.58 2.64
N GLN A 163 14.19 -1.33 1.32
CA GLN A 163 15.43 -0.81 0.75
C GLN A 163 15.75 0.59 1.26
N PHE A 164 14.78 1.50 1.28
CA PHE A 164 14.97 2.88 1.76
C PHE A 164 15.49 2.92 3.19
N PHE A 165 14.81 2.22 4.10
CA PHE A 165 15.18 2.23 5.50
C PHE A 165 16.51 1.48 5.75
N HIS A 166 16.75 0.36 5.05
CA HIS A 166 18.02 -0.34 5.13
C HIS A 166 19.22 0.52 4.67
N GLU A 167 19.08 1.23 3.55
CA GLU A 167 20.13 2.11 3.02
C GLU A 167 20.43 3.30 3.94
N LYS A 168 19.46 3.71 4.77
CA LYS A 168 19.61 4.75 5.79
C LYS A 168 20.08 4.23 7.15
N GLY A 169 20.26 2.93 7.30
CA GLY A 169 20.76 2.33 8.54
C GLY A 169 19.68 2.01 9.58
N PHE A 170 18.39 2.16 9.24
CA PHE A 170 17.29 1.81 10.13
C PHE A 170 17.21 0.30 10.36
N LEU A 171 16.93 -0.10 11.58
CA LEU A 171 16.68 -1.49 11.92
C LEU A 171 15.20 -1.83 11.77
N TYR A 172 14.88 -2.89 11.00
CA TYR A 172 13.53 -3.42 10.94
C TYR A 172 13.15 -4.12 12.24
N MET A 173 12.06 -3.68 12.86
CA MET A 173 11.58 -4.22 14.12
C MET A 173 10.18 -4.80 13.95
N HIS A 174 10.00 -6.04 14.40
CA HIS A 174 8.70 -6.70 14.46
C HIS A 174 8.05 -6.42 15.82
N THR A 175 6.92 -5.70 15.80
CA THR A 175 6.11 -5.41 17.00
C THR A 175 4.96 -6.41 17.13
N PRO A 176 4.42 -6.64 18.34
CA PRO A 176 3.35 -7.61 18.55
C PRO A 176 2.07 -7.26 17.80
N ILE A 177 1.45 -8.27 17.19
CA ILE A 177 0.12 -8.15 16.57
C ILE A 177 -0.98 -8.25 17.63
N ILE A 178 -0.75 -9.03 18.69
CA ILE A 178 -1.66 -9.15 19.84
C ILE A 178 -1.12 -8.29 20.97
N THR A 179 -1.93 -7.35 21.44
CA THR A 179 -1.55 -6.38 22.47
C THR A 179 -2.63 -6.24 23.54
N ALA A 180 -2.24 -5.88 24.74
CA ALA A 180 -3.17 -5.45 25.79
C ALA A 180 -3.32 -3.93 25.86
N THR A 181 -2.65 -3.18 24.98
CA THR A 181 -2.56 -1.72 25.01
C THR A 181 -3.30 -1.12 23.82
N ASP A 182 -4.06 -0.05 24.04
CA ASP A 182 -4.62 0.80 22.99
C ASP A 182 -3.68 1.98 22.74
N ALA A 183 -2.91 1.92 21.67
CA ALA A 183 -1.94 2.95 21.33
C ALA A 183 -2.57 4.30 20.90
N GLU A 184 -3.76 4.27 20.34
CA GLU A 184 -4.43 5.47 19.83
C GLU A 184 -5.51 6.00 20.77
N GLY A 185 -5.94 5.22 21.78
CA GLY A 185 -7.04 5.56 22.66
C GLY A 185 -8.41 5.62 21.96
N ALA A 186 -8.53 5.09 20.76
CA ALA A 186 -9.70 5.20 19.90
C ALA A 186 -10.75 4.08 20.09
N GLY A 187 -10.45 3.07 20.90
CA GLY A 187 -11.41 2.13 21.47
C GLY A 187 -12.02 1.06 20.56
N GLU A 188 -11.87 1.11 19.25
CA GLU A 188 -12.46 0.13 18.33
C GLU A 188 -11.45 -0.94 17.89
N MET A 189 -11.06 -1.80 18.85
CA MET A 189 -10.13 -2.91 18.61
C MET A 189 -10.87 -4.24 18.48
N PHE A 190 -10.38 -5.12 17.61
CA PHE A 190 -10.81 -6.52 17.58
C PHE A 190 -10.25 -7.26 18.78
N ARG A 191 -11.14 -7.87 19.57
CA ARG A 191 -10.73 -8.65 20.73
C ARG A 191 -10.18 -10.01 20.33
N VAL A 192 -9.08 -10.41 20.97
CA VAL A 192 -8.47 -11.74 20.88
C VAL A 192 -8.72 -12.46 22.20
N THR A 193 -9.44 -13.59 22.15
CA THR A 193 -9.77 -14.37 23.35
C THR A 193 -9.90 -15.85 23.02
N THR A 194 -9.58 -16.72 23.98
CA THR A 194 -9.83 -18.16 23.94
C THR A 194 -10.99 -18.57 24.85
N LEU A 195 -11.62 -17.61 25.54
CA LEU A 195 -12.77 -17.88 26.38
C LEU A 195 -14.00 -18.28 25.55
N PRO A 196 -14.84 -19.20 26.03
CA PRO A 196 -16.07 -19.58 25.34
C PRO A 196 -17.05 -18.41 25.29
N PHE A 197 -17.64 -18.15 24.11
CA PHE A 197 -18.56 -17.02 23.91
C PHE A 197 -19.93 -17.23 24.59
N ASP A 198 -20.39 -18.48 24.69
CA ASP A 198 -21.69 -18.83 25.23
C ASP A 198 -21.73 -18.83 26.78
N ASN A 199 -20.61 -19.14 27.44
CA ASN A 199 -20.51 -19.13 28.90
C ASN A 199 -19.10 -18.74 29.35
N PRO A 200 -18.67 -17.47 29.21
CA PRO A 200 -17.36 -17.05 29.67
C PRO A 200 -17.30 -17.04 31.21
N PRO A 201 -16.15 -17.36 31.82
CA PRO A 201 -15.93 -17.23 33.26
C PRO A 201 -16.15 -15.75 33.66
N ARG A 202 -16.75 -15.58 34.86
CA ARG A 202 -17.09 -14.26 35.37
C ARG A 202 -16.55 -14.02 36.76
N GLU A 203 -16.22 -12.77 37.06
CA GLU A 203 -15.95 -12.27 38.41
C GLU A 203 -17.25 -12.15 39.23
N GLU A 204 -17.12 -11.94 40.55
CA GLU A 204 -18.26 -11.69 41.42
C GLU A 204 -19.12 -10.48 40.99
N SER A 205 -18.49 -9.51 40.36
CA SER A 205 -19.15 -8.34 39.79
C SER A 205 -20.02 -8.63 38.56
N GLY A 206 -19.92 -9.84 38.00
CA GLY A 206 -20.56 -10.24 36.72
C GLY A 206 -19.75 -9.89 35.50
N ALA A 207 -18.62 -9.19 35.62
CA ALA A 207 -17.71 -8.90 34.52
C ALA A 207 -16.99 -10.18 34.05
N ILE A 208 -16.55 -10.21 32.78
CA ILE A 208 -15.77 -11.33 32.24
C ILE A 208 -14.43 -11.41 32.99
N ASN A 209 -14.11 -12.60 33.50
CA ASN A 209 -12.85 -12.85 34.18
C ASN A 209 -11.72 -13.17 33.17
N PHE A 210 -11.06 -12.15 32.66
CA PHE A 210 -9.94 -12.31 31.71
C PHE A 210 -8.68 -12.91 32.33
N LYS A 211 -8.60 -13.09 33.68
CA LYS A 211 -7.48 -13.82 34.33
C LYS A 211 -7.46 -15.29 33.94
N GLU A 212 -8.61 -15.82 33.51
CA GLU A 212 -8.74 -17.18 32.98
C GLU A 212 -8.54 -17.29 31.48
N ASP A 213 -8.37 -16.17 30.77
CA ASP A 213 -8.02 -16.18 29.34
C ASP A 213 -6.56 -16.52 29.12
N PHE A 214 -6.19 -16.88 27.87
CA PHE A 214 -4.86 -17.35 27.48
C PHE A 214 -3.71 -16.44 27.98
N PHE A 215 -3.86 -15.12 27.86
CA PHE A 215 -2.86 -14.14 28.28
C PHE A 215 -3.05 -13.63 29.73
N GLY A 216 -4.03 -14.14 30.47
CA GLY A 216 -4.35 -13.69 31.81
C GLY A 216 -4.87 -12.24 31.90
N ARG A 217 -5.24 -11.66 30.78
CA ARG A 217 -5.80 -10.29 30.63
C ARG A 217 -6.54 -10.13 29.33
N SER A 218 -7.34 -9.05 29.23
CA SER A 218 -7.96 -8.67 27.96
C SER A 218 -6.90 -8.32 26.93
N THR A 219 -6.98 -8.91 25.73
CA THR A 219 -6.07 -8.64 24.60
C THR A 219 -6.85 -8.38 23.32
N ASN A 220 -6.21 -7.67 22.40
CA ASN A 220 -6.79 -7.22 21.15
C ASN A 220 -5.77 -7.34 20.00
N LEU A 221 -6.25 -7.23 18.75
CA LEU A 221 -5.37 -6.99 17.62
C LEU A 221 -4.90 -5.53 17.63
N THR A 222 -3.62 -5.30 17.34
CA THR A 222 -3.00 -3.97 17.41
C THR A 222 -3.57 -3.00 16.39
N VAL A 223 -3.64 -1.73 16.76
CA VAL A 223 -3.96 -0.60 15.87
C VAL A 223 -2.72 0.13 15.35
N SER A 224 -1.53 -0.11 15.96
CA SER A 224 -0.25 0.50 15.62
C SER A 224 0.89 -0.22 16.34
N GLY A 225 2.06 -0.28 15.75
CA GLY A 225 3.30 -0.75 16.37
C GLY A 225 4.15 0.37 16.97
N GLN A 226 3.63 1.60 17.01
CA GLN A 226 4.39 2.81 17.38
C GLN A 226 4.97 2.74 18.79
N LEU A 227 4.16 2.44 19.81
CA LEU A 227 4.60 2.54 21.20
C LEU A 227 5.75 1.56 21.50
N GLU A 228 5.65 0.32 21.02
CA GLU A 228 6.73 -0.66 21.10
C GLU A 228 7.92 -0.28 20.20
N GLY A 229 7.66 0.37 19.06
CA GLY A 229 8.68 0.92 18.17
C GLY A 229 9.53 1.99 18.84
N GLU A 230 8.93 2.89 19.61
CA GLU A 230 9.65 3.91 20.39
C GLU A 230 10.65 3.30 21.39
N LEU A 231 10.32 2.12 21.98
CA LEU A 231 11.27 1.42 22.86
C LEU A 231 12.51 0.97 22.07
N GLY A 232 12.29 0.48 20.85
CA GLY A 232 13.38 0.12 19.95
C GLY A 232 14.23 1.31 19.55
N ALA A 233 13.62 2.43 19.19
CA ALA A 233 14.31 3.65 18.80
C ALA A 233 15.18 4.20 19.93
N THR A 234 14.70 4.21 21.18
CA THR A 234 15.48 4.66 22.34
C THR A 234 16.63 3.73 22.72
N ALA A 235 16.80 2.61 22.02
CA ALA A 235 17.92 1.67 22.23
C ALA A 235 18.84 1.56 21.01
N PHE A 236 18.28 1.61 19.79
CA PHE A 236 19.00 1.38 18.52
C PHE A 236 19.19 2.66 17.68
N GLY A 237 18.61 3.79 18.09
CA GLY A 237 18.64 5.04 17.34
C GLY A 237 17.48 5.15 16.36
N GLU A 238 17.53 4.44 15.25
CA GLU A 238 16.52 4.49 14.21
C GLU A 238 15.98 3.08 13.92
N ILE A 239 14.67 2.93 14.02
CA ILE A 239 13.96 1.69 13.67
C ILE A 239 12.80 1.99 12.73
N TYR A 240 12.25 0.97 12.10
CA TYR A 240 10.95 1.03 11.47
C TYR A 240 10.18 -0.27 11.65
N THR A 241 8.85 -0.15 11.78
CA THR A 241 7.94 -1.27 11.64
C THR A 241 7.36 -1.29 10.23
N PHE A 242 7.01 -2.46 9.74
CA PHE A 242 6.19 -2.64 8.55
C PHE A 242 5.35 -3.89 8.78
N GLY A 243 4.16 -3.69 9.30
CA GLY A 243 3.32 -4.76 9.81
C GLY A 243 1.82 -4.53 9.67
N PRO A 244 1.02 -5.58 9.87
CA PRO A 244 -0.43 -5.51 9.84
C PRO A 244 -0.97 -4.75 11.05
N THR A 245 -2.01 -3.94 10.81
CA THR A 245 -2.77 -3.21 11.81
C THR A 245 -4.26 -3.43 11.57
N PHE A 246 -5.05 -3.30 12.65
CA PHE A 246 -6.45 -3.70 12.65
C PHE A 246 -7.31 -2.62 13.33
N ARG A 247 -8.43 -2.25 12.70
CA ARG A 247 -9.39 -1.30 13.26
C ARG A 247 -10.80 -1.84 13.08
N ALA A 248 -11.54 -1.98 14.16
CA ALA A 248 -12.90 -2.52 14.17
C ALA A 248 -13.97 -1.44 13.85
N GLU A 249 -13.56 -0.31 13.32
CA GLU A 249 -14.45 0.78 12.95
C GLU A 249 -15.55 0.33 11.97
N ASN A 250 -16.80 0.63 12.28
CA ASN A 250 -17.92 0.35 11.38
C ASN A 250 -17.99 1.39 10.25
N SER A 251 -16.91 1.58 9.54
CA SER A 251 -16.76 2.54 8.44
C SER A 251 -16.75 1.84 7.09
N ASN A 252 -17.74 2.11 6.25
CA ASN A 252 -17.88 1.52 4.92
C ASN A 252 -17.55 2.53 3.81
N THR A 253 -16.40 3.18 3.90
CA THR A 253 -15.95 4.16 2.90
C THR A 253 -14.95 3.53 1.90
N THR A 254 -14.59 4.27 0.88
CA THR A 254 -13.58 3.86 -0.11
C THR A 254 -12.14 3.94 0.41
N ARG A 255 -11.92 4.40 1.66
CA ARG A 255 -10.61 4.68 2.26
C ARG A 255 -10.33 3.89 3.53
N HIS A 256 -11.29 3.06 4.02
CA HIS A 256 -11.16 2.30 5.25
C HIS A 256 -11.17 0.79 4.99
N LEU A 257 -10.29 0.10 5.69
CA LEU A 257 -10.19 -1.35 5.80
C LEU A 257 -10.09 -1.72 7.28
N ALA A 258 -10.62 -2.88 7.64
CA ALA A 258 -10.48 -3.42 9.00
C ALA A 258 -9.09 -4.04 9.25
N GLU A 259 -8.38 -4.42 8.19
CA GLU A 259 -7.01 -4.93 8.19
C GLU A 259 -6.22 -4.25 7.08
N PHE A 260 -5.08 -3.66 7.42
CA PHE A 260 -4.18 -2.95 6.49
C PHE A 260 -2.74 -2.98 7.03
N TRP A 261 -1.79 -2.45 6.29
CA TRP A 261 -0.39 -2.42 6.70
C TRP A 261 0.10 -1.01 6.98
N MET A 262 0.82 -0.84 8.09
CA MET A 262 1.45 0.42 8.46
C MET A 262 2.97 0.33 8.33
N ILE A 263 3.56 1.45 7.91
CA ILE A 263 5.00 1.69 7.93
C ILE A 263 5.22 2.78 8.97
N GLU A 264 5.94 2.46 10.04
CA GLU A 264 6.07 3.35 11.20
C GLU A 264 7.54 3.44 11.63
N PRO A 265 8.32 4.36 11.04
CA PRO A 265 9.65 4.67 11.53
C PRO A 265 9.60 5.48 12.81
N GLU A 266 10.51 5.18 13.74
CA GLU A 266 10.75 5.91 14.98
C GLU A 266 12.25 6.20 15.12
N MET A 267 12.59 7.45 15.47
CA MET A 267 13.96 7.96 15.44
C MET A 267 14.29 8.72 16.72
N ALA A 268 15.25 8.22 17.48
CA ALA A 268 15.85 8.94 18.60
C ALA A 268 16.73 10.10 18.10
N PHE A 269 16.87 11.15 18.91
CA PHE A 269 17.66 12.36 18.62
C PHE A 269 17.15 13.20 17.45
N HIS A 270 15.91 12.99 17.01
CA HIS A 270 15.27 13.71 15.92
C HIS A 270 14.08 14.55 16.44
N ASP A 271 13.89 15.72 15.84
CA ASP A 271 12.77 16.60 16.09
C ASP A 271 11.69 16.53 14.98
N LEU A 272 10.70 17.43 15.05
CA LEU A 272 9.62 17.50 14.07
C LEU A 272 10.14 17.83 12.65
N GLU A 273 11.17 18.68 12.53
CA GLU A 273 11.72 19.06 11.23
C GLU A 273 12.44 17.90 10.55
N ASP A 274 13.24 17.15 11.32
CA ASP A 274 13.89 15.93 10.86
C ASP A 274 12.86 14.90 10.39
N ASN A 275 11.77 14.74 11.13
CA ASN A 275 10.67 13.84 10.81
C ASN A 275 9.99 14.22 9.48
N MET A 276 9.70 15.52 9.27
CA MET A 276 9.17 16.01 7.99
C MET A 276 10.13 15.73 6.82
N ASN A 277 11.43 15.95 7.01
CA ASN A 277 12.46 15.72 6.00
C ASN A 277 12.53 14.23 5.61
N LEU A 278 12.50 13.33 6.60
CA LEU A 278 12.51 11.89 6.34
C LEU A 278 11.24 11.46 5.59
N ALA A 279 10.06 11.89 6.05
CA ALA A 279 8.78 11.51 5.45
C ALA A 279 8.67 11.99 3.98
N GLU A 280 9.06 13.24 3.69
CA GLU A 280 9.10 13.76 2.33
C GLU A 280 10.06 12.96 1.45
N SER A 281 11.28 12.70 1.93
CA SER A 281 12.29 11.93 1.18
C SER A 281 11.83 10.49 0.94
N PHE A 282 11.17 9.87 1.90
CA PHE A 282 10.63 8.51 1.81
C PHE A 282 9.53 8.41 0.75
N ILE A 283 8.53 9.30 0.78
CA ILE A 283 7.46 9.32 -0.23
C ILE A 283 8.03 9.48 -1.63
N LYS A 284 8.95 10.43 -1.82
CA LYS A 284 9.58 10.66 -3.13
C LYS A 284 10.39 9.45 -3.60
N TYR A 285 11.10 8.77 -2.69
CA TYR A 285 11.90 7.59 -3.00
C TYR A 285 11.03 6.43 -3.51
N ILE A 286 9.96 6.08 -2.77
CA ILE A 286 9.12 4.93 -3.13
C ILE A 286 8.32 5.17 -4.41
N ILE A 287 7.89 6.42 -4.67
CA ILE A 287 7.26 6.79 -5.95
C ILE A 287 8.27 6.65 -7.10
N ARG A 288 9.48 7.20 -6.95
CA ARG A 288 10.54 7.08 -7.96
C ARG A 288 10.88 5.63 -8.24
N PHE A 289 10.99 4.81 -7.20
CA PHE A 289 11.25 3.38 -7.33
C PHE A 289 10.19 2.67 -8.17
N ALA A 290 8.90 2.95 -7.93
CA ALA A 290 7.82 2.40 -8.74
C ALA A 290 7.87 2.88 -10.19
N MET A 291 8.19 4.16 -10.43
CA MET A 291 8.32 4.69 -11.79
C MET A 291 9.49 4.07 -12.56
N GLU A 292 10.60 3.78 -11.89
CA GLU A 292 11.77 3.15 -12.50
C GLU A 292 11.55 1.65 -12.81
N ASN A 293 10.82 0.93 -11.95
CA ASN A 293 10.69 -0.51 -12.03
C ASN A 293 9.37 -1.00 -12.65
N ASN A 294 8.31 -0.16 -12.65
CA ASN A 294 6.95 -0.53 -13.06
C ASN A 294 6.34 0.43 -14.10
N MET A 295 7.15 1.09 -14.90
CA MET A 295 6.64 2.11 -15.86
C MET A 295 5.63 1.53 -16.85
N GLU A 296 5.76 0.28 -17.28
CA GLU A 296 4.78 -0.39 -18.15
C GLU A 296 3.41 -0.52 -17.46
N ASP A 297 3.41 -0.96 -16.20
CA ASP A 297 2.21 -1.09 -15.39
C ASP A 297 1.56 0.29 -15.12
N LEU A 298 2.37 1.30 -14.82
CA LEU A 298 1.90 2.67 -14.61
C LEU A 298 1.28 3.26 -15.89
N LYS A 299 1.88 3.06 -17.06
CA LYS A 299 1.31 3.49 -18.34
C LYS A 299 -0.04 2.83 -18.63
N PHE A 300 -0.15 1.53 -18.31
CA PHE A 300 -1.42 0.82 -18.47
C PHE A 300 -2.52 1.41 -17.55
N LEU A 301 -2.19 1.69 -16.29
CA LEU A 301 -3.14 2.30 -15.35
C LEU A 301 -3.47 3.75 -15.71
N ASP A 302 -2.50 4.55 -16.15
CA ASP A 302 -2.69 5.93 -16.59
C ASP A 302 -3.65 6.01 -17.80
N GLN A 303 -3.45 5.13 -18.79
CA GLN A 303 -4.36 5.02 -19.93
C GLN A 303 -5.78 4.64 -19.49
N ARG A 304 -5.89 3.62 -18.60
CA ARG A 304 -7.17 3.18 -18.08
C ARG A 304 -7.93 4.32 -17.38
N LEU A 305 -7.25 5.07 -16.52
CA LEU A 305 -7.81 6.21 -15.81
C LEU A 305 -8.24 7.31 -16.76
N SER A 306 -7.40 7.65 -17.75
CA SER A 306 -7.73 8.62 -18.79
C SER A 306 -8.99 8.26 -19.58
N GLU A 307 -9.20 6.95 -19.85
CA GLU A 307 -10.42 6.48 -20.52
C GLU A 307 -11.65 6.61 -19.62
N GLU A 308 -11.52 6.33 -18.31
CA GLU A 308 -12.60 6.49 -17.34
C GLU A 308 -12.96 7.96 -17.10
N GLU A 309 -11.96 8.83 -17.00
CA GLU A 309 -12.18 10.28 -16.84
C GLU A 309 -12.88 10.93 -18.02
N LYS A 310 -12.69 10.42 -19.25
CA LYS A 310 -13.45 10.91 -20.43
C LYS A 310 -14.96 10.76 -20.29
N LEU A 311 -15.40 9.79 -19.47
CA LEU A 311 -16.83 9.56 -19.21
C LEU A 311 -17.39 10.52 -18.13
N LEU A 312 -16.53 11.23 -17.40
CA LEU A 312 -16.93 12.20 -16.38
C LEU A 312 -17.20 13.58 -16.99
N PRO A 313 -18.08 14.40 -16.38
CA PRO A 313 -18.20 15.82 -16.70
C PRO A 313 -16.84 16.53 -16.61
N ALA A 314 -16.62 17.55 -17.46
CA ALA A 314 -15.33 18.21 -17.59
C ALA A 314 -14.81 18.83 -16.26
N ASP A 315 -15.70 19.33 -15.43
CA ASP A 315 -15.41 19.91 -14.11
C ASP A 315 -15.01 18.89 -13.03
N LYS A 316 -15.21 17.58 -13.32
CA LYS A 316 -14.83 16.47 -12.43
C LYS A 316 -13.57 15.72 -12.88
N ARG A 317 -13.00 16.08 -14.03
CA ARG A 317 -11.79 15.46 -14.56
C ARG A 317 -10.56 15.98 -13.83
N SER A 318 -9.55 15.13 -13.67
CA SER A 318 -8.24 15.54 -13.16
C SER A 318 -7.55 16.50 -14.15
N GLU A 319 -6.83 17.49 -13.63
CA GLU A 319 -6.00 18.38 -14.45
C GLU A 319 -4.69 17.70 -14.91
N MET A 320 -4.30 16.59 -14.27
CA MET A 320 -3.08 15.82 -14.58
C MET A 320 -3.37 14.33 -14.69
N GLY A 321 -2.72 13.67 -15.64
CA GLY A 321 -2.63 12.20 -15.69
C GLY A 321 -1.90 11.62 -14.48
N LEU A 322 -2.00 10.31 -14.28
CA LEU A 322 -1.39 9.61 -13.15
C LEU A 322 0.13 9.81 -13.14
N ILE A 323 0.80 9.55 -14.27
CA ILE A 323 2.27 9.63 -14.36
C ILE A 323 2.75 11.06 -14.12
N ASP A 324 2.07 12.06 -14.68
CA ASP A 324 2.45 13.46 -14.48
C ASP A 324 2.26 13.91 -13.04
N LYS A 325 1.20 13.44 -12.36
CA LYS A 325 0.99 13.66 -10.92
C LYS A 325 2.11 13.06 -10.08
N LEU A 326 2.53 11.83 -10.38
CA LEU A 326 3.62 11.18 -9.66
C LEU A 326 4.94 11.91 -9.85
N LYS A 327 5.28 12.31 -11.09
CA LYS A 327 6.45 13.16 -11.39
C LYS A 327 6.40 14.46 -10.62
N PHE A 328 5.24 15.13 -10.64
CA PHE A 328 5.07 16.38 -9.95
C PHE A 328 5.38 16.28 -8.44
N VAL A 329 4.91 15.22 -7.78
CA VAL A 329 5.22 14.97 -6.36
C VAL A 329 6.70 14.70 -6.12
N VAL A 330 7.38 13.96 -7.02
CA VAL A 330 8.80 13.66 -6.90
C VAL A 330 9.67 14.90 -7.10
N ASP A 331 9.30 15.76 -8.05
CA ASP A 331 10.15 16.88 -8.52
C ASP A 331 9.96 18.15 -7.69
N ASN A 332 8.89 18.28 -6.90
CA ASN A 332 8.60 19.49 -6.12
C ASN A 332 8.79 19.26 -4.62
N ASN A 333 9.25 20.29 -3.91
CA ASN A 333 9.27 20.31 -2.45
C ASN A 333 7.85 20.46 -1.91
N PHE A 334 7.57 19.81 -0.79
CA PHE A 334 6.27 19.92 -0.11
C PHE A 334 6.18 21.26 0.60
N GLU A 335 5.01 21.89 0.53
CA GLU A 335 4.75 23.11 1.30
C GLU A 335 4.62 22.79 2.76
N ARG A 336 5.17 23.65 3.65
CA ARG A 336 5.11 23.50 5.11
C ARG A 336 4.35 24.65 5.69
N ILE A 337 3.24 24.36 6.36
CA ILE A 337 2.39 25.34 7.03
C ILE A 337 1.96 24.81 8.39
N THR A 338 1.58 25.70 9.27
CA THR A 338 0.94 25.35 10.54
C THR A 338 -0.56 25.09 10.33
N TYR A 339 -1.16 24.35 11.26
CA TYR A 339 -2.62 24.16 11.29
C TYR A 339 -3.36 25.52 11.37
N THR A 340 -2.85 26.47 12.14
CA THR A 340 -3.44 27.81 12.23
C THR A 340 -3.45 28.51 10.89
N GLU A 341 -2.34 28.50 10.14
CA GLU A 341 -2.27 29.05 8.79
C GLU A 341 -3.22 28.30 7.82
N ALA A 342 -3.31 26.98 7.95
CA ALA A 342 -4.25 26.19 7.14
C ALA A 342 -5.70 26.62 7.37
N ILE A 343 -6.12 26.80 8.62
CA ILE A 343 -7.46 27.30 8.96
C ILE A 343 -7.67 28.71 8.44
N ASP A 344 -6.71 29.61 8.57
CA ASP A 344 -6.80 30.98 8.06
C ASP A 344 -6.94 31.01 6.53
N ILE A 345 -6.19 30.17 5.82
CA ILE A 345 -6.32 30.01 4.35
C ILE A 345 -7.74 29.53 3.99
N LEU A 346 -8.26 28.53 4.68
CA LEU A 346 -9.61 28.01 4.44
C LEU A 346 -10.69 29.07 4.69
N LEU A 347 -10.66 29.77 5.83
CA LEU A 347 -11.61 30.84 6.19
C LEU A 347 -11.59 32.01 5.20
N ASN A 348 -10.42 32.37 4.67
CA ASN A 348 -10.27 33.45 3.69
C ASN A 348 -10.57 33.01 2.25
N SER A 349 -10.77 31.73 2.00
CA SER A 349 -10.98 31.15 0.68
C SER A 349 -12.29 31.61 0.02
N SER A 350 -12.31 31.61 -1.30
CA SER A 350 -13.54 31.84 -2.06
C SER A 350 -14.55 30.69 -1.89
N ALA A 351 -14.08 29.50 -1.56
CA ALA A 351 -14.92 28.33 -1.28
C ALA A 351 -15.71 28.54 0.01
N TYR A 352 -15.07 28.99 1.08
CA TYR A 352 -15.71 29.30 2.36
C TYR A 352 -16.73 30.44 2.20
N LYS A 353 -16.32 31.57 1.58
CA LYS A 353 -17.20 32.72 1.34
C LYS A 353 -18.45 32.39 0.53
N LYS A 354 -18.36 31.41 -0.39
CA LYS A 354 -19.47 30.90 -1.20
C LYS A 354 -20.21 29.72 -0.56
N LYS A 355 -19.91 29.38 0.69
CA LYS A 355 -20.50 28.23 1.42
C LYS A 355 -20.42 26.91 0.66
N LYS A 356 -19.28 26.62 0.04
CA LYS A 356 -19.07 25.40 -0.73
C LYS A 356 -18.59 24.22 0.11
N PHE A 357 -18.02 24.46 1.30
CA PHE A 357 -17.67 23.40 2.24
C PHE A 357 -18.93 22.85 2.91
N GLN A 358 -18.99 21.54 3.05
CA GLN A 358 -20.08 20.82 3.73
C GLN A 358 -19.88 20.85 5.26
N TYR A 359 -18.61 20.83 5.68
CA TYR A 359 -18.22 20.82 7.09
C TYR A 359 -17.77 22.22 7.52
N GLU A 360 -17.97 22.50 8.82
CA GLU A 360 -17.55 23.76 9.43
C GLU A 360 -16.02 23.93 9.34
N VAL A 361 -15.56 25.15 9.15
CA VAL A 361 -14.14 25.54 9.23
C VAL A 361 -13.98 26.44 10.43
N LYS A 362 -13.30 25.97 11.45
CA LYS A 362 -12.88 26.77 12.62
C LYS A 362 -11.63 26.18 13.26
N TRP A 363 -10.92 26.97 14.03
CA TRP A 363 -9.77 26.49 14.80
C TRP A 363 -10.22 25.49 15.88
N GLY A 364 -9.49 24.38 16.02
CA GLY A 364 -9.74 23.34 17.03
C GLY A 364 -10.58 22.15 16.55
N ILE A 365 -11.00 22.14 15.29
CA ILE A 365 -11.67 20.97 14.70
C ILE A 365 -10.69 20.08 13.96
N ASP A 366 -11.04 18.82 13.80
CA ASP A 366 -10.35 17.92 12.87
C ASP A 366 -10.69 18.28 11.41
N MET A 367 -9.67 18.52 10.58
CA MET A 367 -9.86 18.89 9.17
C MET A 367 -10.45 17.70 8.41
N GLN A 368 -11.54 17.97 7.68
CA GLN A 368 -12.16 16.97 6.83
C GLN A 368 -11.47 16.89 5.46
N SER A 369 -11.60 15.75 4.79
CA SER A 369 -10.97 15.52 3.47
C SER A 369 -11.24 16.62 2.44
N GLU A 370 -12.37 17.34 2.50
CA GLU A 370 -12.63 18.47 1.58
C GLU A 370 -11.74 19.67 1.87
N HIS A 371 -11.38 19.91 3.15
CA HIS A 371 -10.48 20.98 3.58
C HIS A 371 -9.05 20.68 3.13
N GLU A 372 -8.59 19.44 3.38
CA GLU A 372 -7.27 18.96 2.98
C GLU A 372 -7.08 19.05 1.45
N ARG A 373 -8.06 18.56 0.70
CA ARG A 373 -8.03 18.62 -0.77
C ARG A 373 -8.04 20.04 -1.29
N TYR A 374 -8.76 20.97 -0.63
CA TYR A 374 -8.73 22.37 -1.02
C TYR A 374 -7.32 22.97 -0.88
N LEU A 375 -6.65 22.71 0.25
CA LEU A 375 -5.26 23.17 0.45
C LEU A 375 -4.33 22.65 -0.63
N VAL A 376 -4.36 21.34 -0.89
CA VAL A 376 -3.43 20.67 -1.82
C VAL A 376 -3.76 20.94 -3.29
N GLU A 377 -5.03 20.86 -3.69
CA GLU A 377 -5.44 20.87 -5.11
C GLU A 377 -5.78 22.27 -5.65
N LYS A 378 -6.26 23.16 -4.77
CA LYS A 378 -6.75 24.48 -5.19
C LYS A 378 -5.86 25.63 -4.75
N HIS A 379 -5.35 25.59 -3.52
CA HIS A 379 -4.54 26.67 -2.96
C HIS A 379 -3.07 26.53 -3.36
N PHE A 380 -2.38 25.53 -2.85
CA PHE A 380 -0.93 25.33 -3.09
C PHE A 380 -0.62 24.61 -4.40
N LYS A 381 -1.54 23.77 -4.87
CA LYS A 381 -1.38 22.91 -6.04
C LYS A 381 -0.16 21.98 -5.98
N LYS A 382 0.23 21.56 -4.78
CA LYS A 382 1.34 20.65 -4.47
C LYS A 382 1.09 19.95 -3.13
N PRO A 383 1.83 18.87 -2.78
CA PRO A 383 1.73 18.28 -1.45
C PRO A 383 2.02 19.28 -0.34
N VAL A 384 1.33 19.14 0.78
CA VAL A 384 1.40 20.05 1.91
C VAL A 384 1.68 19.26 3.18
N ILE A 385 2.60 19.74 4.02
CA ILE A 385 2.83 19.26 5.37
C ILE A 385 2.20 20.28 6.31
N VAL A 386 1.18 19.86 7.04
CA VAL A 386 0.50 20.69 8.05
C VAL A 386 1.04 20.30 9.42
N THR A 387 1.44 21.27 10.24
CA THR A 387 2.07 21.05 11.54
C THR A 387 1.38 21.79 12.67
N ASN A 388 1.76 21.48 13.91
CA ASN A 388 1.32 22.19 15.11
C ASN A 388 -0.21 22.23 15.27
N TYR A 389 -0.78 21.03 15.32
CA TYR A 389 -2.22 20.84 15.52
C TYR A 389 -2.68 21.18 16.94
N PRO A 390 -3.96 21.52 17.13
CA PRO A 390 -4.53 21.66 18.46
C PRO A 390 -4.37 20.38 19.28
N LYS A 391 -3.92 20.48 20.52
CA LYS A 391 -3.67 19.33 21.39
C LYS A 391 -4.92 18.46 21.63
N ASP A 392 -6.10 19.09 21.64
CA ASP A 392 -7.34 18.42 22.05
C ASP A 392 -7.88 17.44 21.00
N ILE A 393 -7.36 17.51 19.77
CA ILE A 393 -7.72 16.60 18.67
C ILE A 393 -6.59 15.64 18.29
N LYS A 394 -5.51 15.56 19.09
CA LYS A 394 -4.35 14.70 18.81
C LYS A 394 -4.01 13.82 20.02
N ALA A 395 -3.30 12.72 19.76
CA ALA A 395 -2.99 11.66 20.72
C ALA A 395 -2.11 12.15 21.89
N PHE A 396 -2.13 11.41 22.99
CA PHE A 396 -1.50 11.76 24.26
C PHE A 396 0.04 11.84 24.19
N TYR A 397 0.65 11.04 23.33
CA TYR A 397 2.11 10.88 23.21
C TYR A 397 2.79 11.99 22.40
N MET A 398 2.04 12.89 21.79
CA MET A 398 2.61 13.96 20.97
C MET A 398 3.17 15.11 21.84
N ARG A 399 4.36 15.60 21.50
CA ARG A 399 5.05 16.65 22.24
C ARG A 399 4.23 17.93 22.28
N GLN A 400 3.92 18.41 23.49
CA GLN A 400 3.22 19.66 23.69
C GLN A 400 4.15 20.85 23.39
N ASN A 401 3.69 21.78 22.55
CA ASN A 401 4.40 23.02 22.26
C ASN A 401 4.33 23.99 23.44
N ASP A 402 5.26 24.95 23.49
CA ASP A 402 5.37 25.91 24.60
C ASP A 402 4.19 26.90 24.67
N ASP A 403 3.38 26.99 23.63
CA ASP A 403 2.14 27.78 23.60
C ASP A 403 1.01 27.19 24.48
N GLY A 404 1.18 25.94 24.95
CA GLY A 404 0.23 25.19 25.76
C GLY A 404 -1.08 24.82 25.06
N LYS A 405 -1.22 25.09 23.76
CA LYS A 405 -2.44 24.88 22.95
C LYS A 405 -2.25 23.88 21.86
N THR A 406 -1.05 23.77 21.30
CA THR A 406 -0.73 22.91 20.16
C THR A 406 0.26 21.81 20.54
N VAL A 407 0.36 20.80 19.65
CA VAL A 407 1.35 19.72 19.73
C VAL A 407 2.18 19.67 18.45
N ALA A 408 3.42 19.18 18.55
CA ALA A 408 4.34 19.01 17.44
C ALA A 408 3.95 17.82 16.55
N ALA A 409 2.71 17.84 16.06
CA ALA A 409 2.17 16.91 15.09
C ALA A 409 2.49 17.35 13.66
N MET A 410 2.50 16.41 12.73
CA MET A 410 2.54 16.68 11.29
C MET A 410 1.62 15.71 10.54
N ASP A 411 0.88 16.22 9.56
CA ASP A 411 0.17 15.40 8.58
C ASP A 411 0.62 15.80 7.17
N ILE A 412 0.94 14.82 6.31
CA ILE A 412 1.28 15.06 4.91
C ILE A 412 0.05 14.81 4.06
N LEU A 413 -0.36 15.85 3.35
CA LEU A 413 -1.52 15.86 2.48
C LEU A 413 -1.06 15.74 1.02
N ALA A 414 -1.62 14.77 0.29
CA ALA A 414 -1.30 14.53 -1.12
C ALA A 414 -2.53 14.71 -2.04
N PRO A 415 -2.31 15.11 -3.32
CA PRO A 415 -3.39 15.34 -4.28
C PRO A 415 -4.27 14.08 -4.50
N GLY A 416 -5.58 14.23 -4.47
CA GLY A 416 -6.56 13.16 -4.72
C GLY A 416 -6.83 12.25 -3.53
N ILE A 417 -5.97 12.25 -2.50
CA ILE A 417 -6.08 11.32 -1.37
C ILE A 417 -6.31 12.03 -0.03
N GLY A 418 -5.79 13.27 0.15
CA GLY A 418 -5.74 13.94 1.44
C GLY A 418 -4.57 13.44 2.28
N GLU A 419 -4.77 13.21 3.56
CA GLU A 419 -3.75 12.69 4.47
C GLU A 419 -3.22 11.33 4.02
N ILE A 420 -1.90 11.21 3.88
CA ILE A 420 -1.17 9.98 3.54
C ILE A 420 -0.19 9.56 4.64
N VAL A 421 0.32 10.51 5.41
CA VAL A 421 1.20 10.32 6.55
C VAL A 421 0.69 11.16 7.71
N GLY A 422 0.62 10.55 8.89
CA GLY A 422 0.46 11.23 10.18
C GLY A 422 1.66 10.97 11.06
N GLY A 423 2.18 11.98 11.76
CA GLY A 423 3.35 11.83 12.61
C GLY A 423 3.50 12.92 13.65
N SER A 424 4.51 12.81 14.47
CA SER A 424 4.83 13.84 15.48
C SER A 424 6.25 13.70 16.02
N GLN A 425 6.75 14.74 16.62
CA GLN A 425 7.71 14.59 17.69
C GLN A 425 7.00 14.01 18.90
N ARG A 426 7.64 13.09 19.62
CA ARG A 426 7.06 12.39 20.77
C ARG A 426 7.34 13.19 22.05
N GLU A 427 6.45 13.05 23.06
CA GLU A 427 6.65 13.73 24.34
C GLU A 427 7.74 13.01 25.15
N GLU A 428 8.89 13.63 25.24
CA GLU A 428 10.04 13.14 25.99
C GLU A 428 10.02 13.54 27.47
N ARG A 429 9.20 14.54 27.85
CA ARG A 429 9.12 15.07 29.23
C ARG A 429 8.09 14.27 30.02
N LEU A 430 8.56 13.50 31.01
CA LEU A 430 7.74 12.59 31.80
C LEU A 430 6.53 13.29 32.45
N ASP A 431 6.75 14.47 33.06
CA ASP A 431 5.71 15.22 33.75
C ASP A 431 4.59 15.69 32.80
N LYS A 432 4.95 16.09 31.59
CA LYS A 432 4.01 16.49 30.54
C LYS A 432 3.22 15.29 30.00
N LEU A 433 3.91 14.17 29.75
CA LEU A 433 3.29 12.94 29.27
C LEU A 433 2.27 12.41 30.28
N VAL A 434 2.64 12.31 31.58
CA VAL A 434 1.75 11.86 32.65
C VAL A 434 0.55 12.80 32.82
N SER A 435 0.78 14.13 32.76
CA SER A 435 -0.32 15.09 32.82
C SER A 435 -1.31 14.88 31.66
N ARG A 436 -0.81 14.65 30.44
CA ARG A 436 -1.65 14.43 29.27
C ARG A 436 -2.42 13.11 29.33
N MET A 437 -1.78 12.03 29.83
CA MET A 437 -2.46 10.76 30.08
C MET A 437 -3.64 10.92 31.03
N LYS A 438 -3.46 11.70 32.12
CA LYS A 438 -4.55 12.00 33.07
C LYS A 438 -5.70 12.76 32.39
N ASP A 439 -5.38 13.79 31.61
CA ASP A 439 -6.40 14.56 30.87
C ASP A 439 -7.23 13.66 29.93
N MET A 440 -6.61 12.60 29.38
CA MET A 440 -7.26 11.66 28.47
C MET A 440 -7.77 10.38 29.16
N HIS A 441 -7.75 10.32 30.48
CA HIS A 441 -8.20 9.17 31.30
C HIS A 441 -7.46 7.87 31.00
N ILE A 442 -6.16 7.94 30.63
CA ILE A 442 -5.29 6.79 30.43
C ILE A 442 -4.55 6.50 31.74
N ALA A 443 -4.68 5.28 32.25
CA ALA A 443 -4.06 4.87 33.50
C ALA A 443 -2.55 4.65 33.32
N GLU A 444 -1.74 5.15 34.28
CA GLU A 444 -0.27 5.05 34.21
C GLU A 444 0.21 3.58 34.30
N ASP A 445 -0.50 2.71 35.01
CA ASP A 445 -0.18 1.29 35.16
C ASP A 445 -0.43 0.46 33.89
N GLU A 446 -1.24 0.92 32.97
CA GLU A 446 -1.41 0.30 31.65
C GLU A 446 -0.19 0.53 30.74
N LEU A 447 0.51 1.67 30.93
CA LEU A 447 1.64 2.11 30.13
C LEU A 447 2.94 2.29 30.96
N TRP A 448 3.07 1.61 32.09
CA TRP A 448 4.25 1.73 32.97
C TRP A 448 5.58 1.53 32.22
N TRP A 449 5.62 0.56 31.33
CA TRP A 449 6.78 0.21 30.51
C TRP A 449 7.13 1.32 29.49
N TYR A 450 6.15 2.01 28.96
CA TYR A 450 6.32 3.17 28.08
C TYR A 450 6.82 4.40 28.87
N LEU A 451 6.31 4.62 30.07
CA LEU A 451 6.78 5.68 30.96
C LEU A 451 8.22 5.46 31.42
N ASP A 452 8.68 4.22 31.54
CA ASP A 452 10.06 3.91 31.92
C ASP A 452 11.08 4.44 30.90
N THR A 453 10.76 4.50 29.62
CA THR A 453 11.65 5.11 28.61
C THR A 453 11.85 6.61 28.82
N ARG A 454 10.94 7.27 29.54
CA ARG A 454 11.06 8.69 29.90
C ARG A 454 11.79 8.89 31.23
N LYS A 455 11.89 7.84 32.04
CA LYS A 455 12.64 7.84 33.31
C LYS A 455 14.12 7.49 33.12
N PHE A 456 14.42 6.66 32.14
CA PHE A 456 15.74 6.04 31.98
C PHE A 456 16.39 6.46 30.66
N GLY A 457 16.95 7.67 30.63
CA GLY A 457 17.73 8.17 29.49
C GLY A 457 16.89 8.63 28.31
N THR A 458 15.83 9.36 28.60
CA THR A 458 14.97 9.94 27.55
C THR A 458 15.72 10.90 26.64
N VAL A 459 15.30 10.98 25.39
CA VAL A 459 15.84 11.88 24.37
C VAL A 459 14.69 12.44 23.52
N PRO A 460 14.85 13.61 22.86
CA PRO A 460 13.95 13.98 21.79
C PRO A 460 13.88 12.86 20.76
N HIS A 461 12.68 12.48 20.35
CA HIS A 461 12.48 11.45 19.32
C HIS A 461 11.20 11.75 18.55
N ALA A 462 11.14 11.26 17.32
CA ALA A 462 10.05 11.54 16.40
C ALA A 462 9.79 10.35 15.49
N GLY A 463 8.59 10.27 14.96
CA GLY A 463 8.20 9.22 14.03
C GLY A 463 6.92 9.55 13.31
N PHE A 464 6.58 8.71 12.33
CA PHE A 464 5.34 8.85 11.57
C PHE A 464 4.75 7.50 11.19
N GLY A 465 3.45 7.48 10.90
CA GLY A 465 2.76 6.35 10.32
C GLY A 465 2.36 6.63 8.87
N LEU A 466 2.65 5.71 7.96
CA LEU A 466 2.18 5.72 6.58
C LEU A 466 1.37 4.45 6.31
N GLY A 467 0.08 4.62 5.98
CA GLY A 467 -0.77 3.51 5.54
C GLY A 467 -0.32 3.00 4.18
N PHE A 468 0.17 1.76 4.10
CA PHE A 468 0.72 1.21 2.87
C PHE A 468 -0.31 1.13 1.74
N GLU A 469 -1.54 0.75 2.05
CA GLU A 469 -2.63 0.71 1.07
C GLU A 469 -2.98 2.10 0.53
N ARG A 470 -2.92 3.16 1.38
CA ARG A 470 -3.09 4.55 0.90
C ARG A 470 -2.00 4.94 -0.09
N MET A 471 -0.76 4.51 0.17
CA MET A 471 0.35 4.75 -0.76
C MET A 471 0.18 4.00 -2.08
N VAL A 472 -0.21 2.72 -2.03
CA VAL A 472 -0.52 1.95 -3.25
C VAL A 472 -1.68 2.58 -4.01
N LEU A 473 -2.73 3.03 -3.33
CA LEU A 473 -3.87 3.75 -3.91
C LEU A 473 -3.41 5.00 -4.66
N PHE A 474 -2.53 5.79 -4.03
CA PHE A 474 -1.98 7.01 -4.63
C PHE A 474 -1.16 6.72 -5.88
N VAL A 475 -0.23 5.76 -5.81
CA VAL A 475 0.69 5.43 -6.93
C VAL A 475 -0.04 4.76 -8.09
N THR A 476 -1.07 3.98 -7.82
CA THR A 476 -1.85 3.28 -8.88
C THR A 476 -3.00 4.10 -9.45
N GLY A 477 -3.35 5.22 -8.80
CA GLY A 477 -4.50 6.04 -9.16
C GLY A 477 -5.86 5.38 -8.91
N MET A 478 -5.89 4.28 -8.16
CA MET A 478 -7.15 3.63 -7.80
C MET A 478 -7.95 4.50 -6.83
N THR A 479 -9.27 4.38 -6.87
CA THR A 479 -10.19 5.21 -6.08
C THR A 479 -10.82 4.48 -4.89
N ASN A 480 -10.61 3.16 -4.78
CA ASN A 480 -11.14 2.36 -3.69
C ASN A 480 -10.02 1.47 -3.11
N ILE A 481 -9.78 1.62 -1.82
CA ILE A 481 -8.71 0.92 -1.10
C ILE A 481 -8.84 -0.61 -1.15
N ARG A 482 -10.06 -1.15 -1.36
CA ARG A 482 -10.31 -2.59 -1.53
C ARG A 482 -9.68 -3.16 -2.79
N ASP A 483 -9.26 -2.30 -3.73
CA ASP A 483 -8.67 -2.72 -4.99
C ASP A 483 -7.13 -2.80 -4.93
N VAL A 484 -6.52 -2.36 -3.84
CA VAL A 484 -5.06 -2.34 -3.68
C VAL A 484 -4.51 -3.30 -2.62
N ILE A 485 -5.39 -4.04 -1.97
CA ILE A 485 -5.06 -5.16 -1.07
C ILE A 485 -5.59 -6.47 -1.65
N ALA A 486 -4.91 -7.58 -1.39
CA ALA A 486 -5.24 -8.87 -2.02
C ALA A 486 -6.66 -9.34 -1.70
N PHE A 487 -6.99 -9.41 -0.43
CA PHE A 487 -8.27 -9.83 0.11
C PHE A 487 -8.73 -8.82 1.16
N PRO A 488 -9.58 -7.85 0.79
CA PRO A 488 -9.97 -6.77 1.69
C PRO A 488 -10.83 -7.28 2.85
N ARG A 489 -10.57 -6.76 4.06
CA ARG A 489 -11.39 -6.96 5.24
C ARG A 489 -12.15 -5.68 5.52
N THR A 490 -13.48 -5.76 5.51
CA THR A 490 -14.36 -4.62 5.74
C THR A 490 -15.59 -5.07 6.52
N PRO A 491 -16.40 -4.16 7.11
CA PRO A 491 -17.65 -4.55 7.76
C PRO A 491 -18.50 -5.49 6.89
N LYS A 492 -18.91 -6.62 7.46
CA LYS A 492 -19.71 -7.69 6.82
C LYS A 492 -19.04 -8.40 5.63
N SER A 493 -17.71 -8.31 5.49
CA SER A 493 -16.99 -9.01 4.42
C SER A 493 -15.63 -9.49 4.92
N ALA A 494 -15.48 -10.81 4.96
CA ALA A 494 -14.26 -11.53 5.31
C ALA A 494 -14.09 -12.80 4.45
N ASP A 495 -14.67 -12.80 3.26
CA ASP A 495 -14.59 -13.91 2.31
C ASP A 495 -13.16 -14.05 1.75
N PHE A 496 -12.76 -15.28 1.47
CA PHE A 496 -11.41 -15.73 1.01
C PHE A 496 -10.36 -15.82 2.13
#